data_6722c40baeb63a5fc70074dc6a68de98
#
_entry.id   6722c40baeb63a5fc70074dc6a68de98
#
_cell.length_a   1.000
_cell.length_b   1.000
_cell.length_c   1.000
_cell.angle_alpha   90.00
_cell.angle_beta   90.00
_cell.angle_gamma   90.00
#
_symmetry.space_group_name_H-M   'P 1'
#
loop_
_entity.id
_entity.type
_entity.pdbx_description
1 polymer ?
#
loop_
_entity_poly.entity_id
_entity_poly.type
_entity_poly.pdbx_seq_one_letter_code
_entity_poly.pdbx_strand_id
1 'polypeptide(L)'
;RILNNIAKSGSNSLVVSGQKSFNGHALMANDPHLGIFAPNMWLLVGYKSPSYHVVGMQIPGIPFIAVGRNTQIAWGGTNMRSISSHLIELDDEQLAKANTTTDTIDIRFWFNKKIQIRESEYGPVISDAPFLKHLDKNIAIQWLGHEPSNELRSFLLANRAGNFSAFRQAFKSYAVSGQSLV
;
A
#
# COMPACT_ATOMS: atom_id res chain seq x y z
N ARG A 1 -1.95 -23.42 -10.73
CA ARG A 1 -1.43 -22.53 -11.81
C ARG A 1 -1.70 -21.04 -11.51
N ILE A 2 -2.85 -20.68 -10.91
CA ILE A 2 -3.17 -19.28 -10.55
C ILE A 2 -2.21 -18.74 -9.47
N LEU A 3 -1.89 -19.52 -8.44
CA LEU A 3 -0.98 -19.12 -7.35
C LEU A 3 0.48 -18.94 -7.82
N ASN A 4 0.94 -19.65 -8.84
CA ASN A 4 2.29 -19.48 -9.39
C ASN A 4 2.51 -18.17 -10.14
N ASN A 5 1.44 -17.55 -10.66
CA ASN A 5 1.55 -16.24 -11.32
C ASN A 5 1.56 -15.08 -10.29
N ILE A 6 0.95 -15.27 -9.11
CA ILE A 6 0.96 -14.30 -8.02
C ILE A 6 2.34 -14.27 -7.33
N ALA A 7 3.04 -15.40 -7.29
CA ALA A 7 4.35 -15.53 -6.64
C ALA A 7 5.51 -14.87 -7.39
N LYS A 8 5.31 -14.39 -8.62
CA LYS A 8 6.33 -13.72 -9.44
C LYS A 8 6.21 -12.19 -9.43
N SER A 9 5.33 -11.61 -8.60
CA SER A 9 5.25 -10.17 -8.45
C SER A 9 6.47 -9.65 -7.71
N GLY A 10 7.07 -8.62 -8.22
CA GLY A 10 8.23 -7.95 -7.64
C GLY A 10 8.31 -6.53 -8.17
N SER A 11 9.40 -5.85 -7.86
CA SER A 11 9.68 -4.53 -8.44
C SER A 11 11.18 -4.30 -8.43
N ASN A 12 11.68 -3.58 -9.43
CA ASN A 12 13.06 -3.16 -9.48
C ASN A 12 13.16 -1.65 -9.50
N SER A 13 14.19 -1.11 -8.84
CA SER A 13 14.53 0.30 -8.90
C SER A 13 16.03 0.44 -9.07
N LEU A 14 16.45 1.24 -10.03
CA LEU A 14 17.86 1.50 -10.34
C LEU A 14 18.10 3.00 -10.43
N VAL A 15 19.13 3.46 -9.75
CA VAL A 15 19.59 4.85 -9.83
C VAL A 15 21.07 4.88 -10.19
N VAL A 16 21.44 5.70 -11.16
CA VAL A 16 22.82 5.96 -11.57
C VAL A 16 23.13 7.43 -11.32
N SER A 17 24.20 7.70 -10.55
CA SER A 17 24.64 9.08 -10.29
C SER A 17 25.13 9.77 -11.58
N GLY A 18 25.02 11.11 -11.63
CA GLY A 18 25.51 11.88 -12.76
C GLY A 18 26.99 11.69 -13.05
N GLN A 19 27.81 11.38 -12.03
CA GLN A 19 29.24 11.08 -12.21
C GLN A 19 29.52 9.82 -13.05
N LYS A 20 28.54 8.90 -13.10
CA LYS A 20 28.63 7.62 -13.84
C LYS A 20 27.81 7.62 -15.12
N SER A 21 27.11 8.71 -15.43
CA SER A 21 26.31 8.82 -16.64
C SER A 21 27.08 9.64 -17.72
N PHE A 22 26.82 9.31 -18.97
CA PHE A 22 27.51 9.98 -20.11
C PHE A 22 27.22 11.49 -20.18
N ASN A 23 26.00 11.90 -19.83
CA ASN A 23 25.55 13.29 -19.92
C ASN A 23 25.68 14.08 -18.61
N GLY A 24 26.28 13.50 -17.57
CA GLY A 24 26.45 14.13 -16.27
C GLY A 24 25.20 14.26 -15.43
N HIS A 25 24.04 13.74 -15.88
CA HIS A 25 22.78 13.78 -15.15
C HIS A 25 22.47 12.45 -14.49
N ALA A 26 21.81 12.49 -13.34
CA ALA A 26 21.31 11.28 -12.69
C ALA A 26 20.27 10.59 -13.58
N LEU A 27 20.33 9.26 -13.63
CA LEU A 27 19.37 8.42 -14.34
C LEU A 27 18.64 7.54 -13.35
N MET A 28 17.36 7.35 -13.59
CA MET A 28 16.53 6.48 -12.77
C MET A 28 15.64 5.60 -13.66
N ALA A 29 15.56 4.33 -13.32
CA ALA A 29 14.59 3.39 -13.87
C ALA A 29 13.86 2.71 -12.72
N ASN A 30 12.54 2.57 -12.85
CA ASN A 30 11.71 1.83 -11.89
C ASN A 30 10.71 0.97 -12.66
N ASP A 31 10.61 -0.28 -12.26
CA ASP A 31 9.83 -1.31 -12.95
C ASP A 31 8.98 -2.08 -11.91
N PRO A 32 7.74 -1.60 -11.61
CA PRO A 32 6.82 -2.28 -10.72
C PRO A 32 6.11 -3.44 -11.43
N HIS A 33 6.37 -4.67 -11.01
CA HIS A 33 5.79 -5.89 -11.56
C HIS A 33 4.49 -6.25 -10.86
N LEU A 34 3.37 -5.65 -11.25
CA LEU A 34 2.05 -5.86 -10.63
C LEU A 34 1.12 -6.75 -11.47
N GLY A 35 1.63 -7.36 -12.55
CA GLY A 35 0.84 -8.16 -13.47
C GLY A 35 0.23 -7.35 -14.62
N ILE A 36 -0.33 -8.06 -15.60
CA ILE A 36 -0.97 -7.49 -16.77
C ILE A 36 -2.48 -7.66 -16.61
N PHE A 37 -3.18 -6.54 -16.46
CA PHE A 37 -4.64 -6.50 -16.27
C PHE A 37 -5.29 -5.57 -17.29
N ALA A 38 -6.58 -5.79 -17.53
CA ALA A 38 -7.44 -4.86 -18.25
C ALA A 38 -8.72 -4.61 -17.42
N PRO A 39 -8.93 -3.42 -16.83
CA PRO A 39 -8.06 -2.22 -16.92
C PRO A 39 -6.73 -2.39 -16.17
N ASN A 40 -5.69 -1.70 -16.67
CA ASN A 40 -4.38 -1.72 -16.02
C ASN A 40 -4.41 -0.93 -14.69
N MET A 41 -3.59 -1.38 -13.72
CA MET A 41 -3.43 -0.66 -12.46
C MET A 41 -2.70 0.67 -12.66
N TRP A 42 -1.80 0.78 -13.63
CA TRP A 42 -1.00 1.96 -13.87
C TRP A 42 -1.52 2.77 -15.05
N LEU A 43 -1.70 4.07 -14.81
CA LEU A 43 -1.99 5.07 -15.82
C LEU A 43 -0.79 6.02 -15.94
N LEU A 44 -0.21 6.14 -17.13
CA LEU A 44 0.84 7.11 -17.39
C LEU A 44 0.21 8.49 -17.63
N VAL A 45 0.53 9.45 -16.77
CA VAL A 45 -0.06 10.80 -16.81
C VAL A 45 0.98 11.88 -16.59
N GLY A 46 0.68 13.09 -17.08
CA GLY A 46 1.42 14.30 -16.79
C GLY A 46 0.47 15.42 -16.37
N TYR A 47 0.83 16.10 -15.29
CA TYR A 47 0.12 17.26 -14.80
C TYR A 47 1.01 18.49 -14.89
N LYS A 48 0.49 19.58 -15.42
CA LYS A 48 1.18 20.86 -15.50
C LYS A 48 0.26 21.99 -15.07
N SER A 49 0.66 22.67 -14.00
CA SER A 49 0.04 23.90 -13.52
C SER A 49 1.13 24.82 -12.97
N PRO A 50 0.83 26.07 -12.60
CA PRO A 50 1.85 26.97 -12.03
C PRO A 50 2.59 26.41 -10.80
N SER A 51 1.92 25.61 -9.98
CA SER A 51 2.47 25.08 -8.72
C SER A 51 2.64 23.56 -8.69
N TYR A 52 2.34 22.86 -9.79
CA TYR A 52 2.38 21.40 -9.85
C TYR A 52 2.75 20.93 -11.26
N HIS A 53 3.96 20.38 -11.39
CA HIS A 53 4.46 19.89 -12.68
C HIS A 53 5.11 18.52 -12.46
N VAL A 54 4.38 17.47 -12.73
CA VAL A 54 4.79 16.08 -12.49
C VAL A 54 4.40 15.18 -13.67
N VAL A 55 5.15 14.13 -13.85
CA VAL A 55 4.86 13.07 -14.84
C VAL A 55 5.26 11.72 -14.26
N GLY A 56 4.49 10.70 -14.57
CA GLY A 56 4.79 9.33 -14.14
C GLY A 56 3.56 8.44 -14.05
N MET A 57 3.68 7.40 -13.26
CA MET A 57 2.63 6.40 -13.09
C MET A 57 1.73 6.75 -11.90
N GLN A 58 0.44 6.75 -12.17
CA GLN A 58 -0.65 7.00 -11.22
C GLN A 58 -1.53 5.76 -11.14
N ILE A 59 -2.06 5.48 -9.96
CA ILE A 59 -3.19 4.56 -9.81
C ILE A 59 -4.47 5.37 -10.08
N PRO A 60 -5.37 4.92 -10.98
CA PRO A 60 -6.63 5.62 -11.25
C PRO A 60 -7.42 5.93 -9.97
N GLY A 61 -7.90 7.16 -9.85
CA GLY A 61 -8.64 7.64 -8.66
C GLY A 61 -7.78 8.23 -7.54
N ILE A 62 -6.44 8.11 -7.60
CA ILE A 62 -5.54 8.69 -6.60
C ILE A 62 -4.90 9.97 -7.15
N PRO A 63 -4.91 11.12 -6.42
CA PRO A 63 -4.53 12.42 -6.97
C PRO A 63 -3.02 12.72 -6.93
N PHE A 64 -2.16 11.72 -7.11
CA PHE A 64 -0.71 11.90 -7.11
C PHE A 64 -0.01 10.89 -8.03
N ILE A 65 1.23 11.19 -8.37
CA ILE A 65 2.14 10.27 -9.09
C ILE A 65 2.83 9.39 -8.06
N ALA A 66 2.63 8.08 -8.16
CA ALA A 66 3.24 7.10 -7.27
C ALA A 66 4.73 6.89 -7.60
N VAL A 67 5.05 6.75 -8.88
CA VAL A 67 6.41 6.61 -9.42
C VAL A 67 6.58 7.58 -10.57
N GLY A 68 7.58 8.45 -10.52
CA GLY A 68 7.77 9.46 -11.56
C GLY A 68 8.75 10.54 -11.20
N ARG A 69 8.49 11.73 -11.70
CA ARG A 69 9.36 12.89 -11.49
C ARG A 69 8.57 14.20 -11.50
N ASN A 70 9.13 15.20 -10.85
CA ASN A 70 8.81 16.59 -11.08
C ASN A 70 9.98 17.29 -11.82
N THR A 71 10.07 18.61 -11.77
CA THR A 71 11.14 19.37 -12.42
C THR A 71 12.48 19.30 -11.69
N GLN A 72 12.52 18.83 -10.44
CA GLN A 72 13.70 18.86 -9.57
C GLN A 72 14.21 17.46 -9.20
N ILE A 73 13.29 16.52 -8.92
CA ILE A 73 13.62 15.18 -8.45
C ILE A 73 12.82 14.12 -9.22
N ALA A 74 13.36 12.92 -9.22
CA ALA A 74 12.64 11.70 -9.61
C ALA A 74 12.53 10.78 -8.40
N TRP A 75 11.47 9.98 -8.34
CA TRP A 75 11.25 9.00 -7.28
C TRP A 75 10.68 7.71 -7.83
N GLY A 76 11.03 6.63 -7.17
CA GLY A 76 10.52 5.32 -7.43
C GLY A 76 10.56 4.48 -6.17
N GLY A 77 10.03 3.28 -6.26
CA GLY A 77 9.98 2.42 -5.10
C GLY A 77 9.81 0.96 -5.45
N THR A 78 10.16 0.15 -4.48
CA THR A 78 9.89 -1.29 -4.49
C THR A 78 9.21 -1.66 -3.19
N ASN A 79 8.38 -2.70 -3.21
CA ASN A 79 7.80 -3.22 -1.98
C ASN A 79 8.92 -3.75 -1.09
N MET A 80 8.97 -3.25 0.13
CA MET A 80 9.83 -3.79 1.16
C MET A 80 9.08 -4.91 1.89
N ARG A 81 9.69 -6.07 2.04
CA ARG A 81 9.16 -7.17 2.85
C ARG A 81 9.38 -6.85 4.33
N SER A 82 8.68 -5.84 4.83
CA SER A 82 8.61 -5.52 6.25
C SER A 82 7.43 -6.21 6.89
N ILE A 83 7.56 -6.53 8.17
CA ILE A 83 6.46 -7.07 8.96
C ILE A 83 5.55 -5.90 9.32
N SER A 84 4.41 -5.78 8.63
CA SER A 84 3.37 -4.78 8.88
C SER A 84 2.15 -5.36 9.60
N SER A 85 2.10 -6.69 9.73
CA SER A 85 1.01 -7.40 10.39
C SER A 85 1.52 -8.63 11.14
N HIS A 86 0.86 -8.95 12.24
CA HIS A 86 1.07 -10.17 13.01
C HIS A 86 -0.23 -10.95 13.10
N LEU A 87 -0.13 -12.27 13.05
CA LEU A 87 -1.22 -13.18 13.37
C LEU A 87 -1.03 -13.62 14.82
N ILE A 88 -2.01 -13.33 15.66
CA ILE A 88 -2.00 -13.62 17.09
C ILE A 88 -3.02 -14.74 17.35
N GLU A 89 -2.54 -15.85 17.88
CA GLU A 89 -3.42 -16.93 18.38
C GLU A 89 -3.97 -16.50 19.75
N LEU A 90 -5.28 -16.42 19.85
CA LEU A 90 -5.99 -16.03 21.07
C LEU A 90 -6.34 -17.27 21.89
N ASP A 91 -6.09 -17.21 23.18
CA ASP A 91 -6.66 -18.16 24.12
C ASP A 91 -8.15 -17.87 24.43
N ASP A 92 -8.81 -18.76 25.19
CA ASP A 92 -10.22 -18.64 25.48
C ASP A 92 -10.54 -17.41 26.34
N GLU A 93 -9.63 -16.96 27.18
CA GLU A 93 -9.81 -15.77 28.02
C GLU A 93 -9.72 -14.50 27.17
N GLN A 94 -8.76 -14.41 26.27
CA GLN A 94 -8.59 -13.29 25.35
C GLN A 94 -9.77 -13.21 24.37
N LEU A 95 -10.23 -14.36 23.89
CA LEU A 95 -11.39 -14.44 23.01
C LEU A 95 -12.69 -14.00 23.71
N ALA A 96 -12.88 -14.40 24.97
CA ALA A 96 -14.04 -14.02 25.75
C ALA A 96 -14.12 -12.50 26.02
N LYS A 97 -12.99 -11.81 26.02
CA LYS A 97 -12.90 -10.36 26.17
C LYS A 97 -13.12 -9.60 24.86
N ALA A 98 -13.17 -10.30 23.71
CA ALA A 98 -13.36 -9.66 22.41
C ALA A 98 -14.74 -8.97 22.34
N ASN A 99 -14.73 -7.73 21.87
CA ASN A 99 -15.95 -7.01 21.59
C ASN A 99 -16.63 -7.58 20.34
N THR A 100 -17.95 -7.78 20.41
CA THR A 100 -18.72 -8.31 19.28
C THR A 100 -19.66 -7.24 18.76
N THR A 101 -19.50 -6.86 17.50
CA THR A 101 -20.42 -5.97 16.79
C THR A 101 -21.15 -6.74 15.70
N THR A 102 -22.35 -6.26 15.35
CA THR A 102 -23.14 -6.82 14.25
C THR A 102 -23.19 -5.79 13.13
N ASP A 103 -22.78 -6.22 11.96
CA ASP A 103 -22.89 -5.40 10.73
C ASP A 103 -23.84 -6.09 9.74
N THR A 104 -24.33 -5.31 8.78
CA THR A 104 -25.28 -5.77 7.77
C THR A 104 -24.71 -5.54 6.38
N ILE A 105 -24.62 -6.62 5.61
CA ILE A 105 -24.21 -6.57 4.20
C ILE A 105 -25.48 -6.50 3.34
N ASP A 106 -25.64 -5.41 2.63
CA ASP A 106 -26.71 -5.24 1.65
C ASP A 106 -26.36 -6.00 0.37
N ILE A 107 -27.16 -6.97 0.01
CA ILE A 107 -26.97 -7.78 -1.19
C ILE A 107 -27.97 -7.35 -2.25
N ARG A 108 -27.47 -6.82 -3.37
CA ARG A 108 -28.31 -6.37 -4.48
C ARG A 108 -29.21 -7.49 -4.98
N PHE A 109 -30.51 -7.22 -5.04
CA PHE A 109 -31.56 -8.17 -5.44
C PHE A 109 -31.72 -9.40 -4.51
N TRP A 110 -31.22 -9.34 -3.27
CA TRP A 110 -31.33 -10.42 -2.29
C TRP A 110 -31.58 -9.87 -0.88
N PHE A 111 -31.83 -10.78 0.09
CA PHE A 111 -31.97 -10.41 1.50
C PHE A 111 -30.61 -9.97 2.07
N ASN A 112 -30.65 -8.95 2.93
CA ASN A 112 -29.48 -8.48 3.64
C ASN A 112 -28.94 -9.58 4.57
N LYS A 113 -27.62 -9.66 4.66
CA LYS A 113 -26.93 -10.63 5.51
C LYS A 113 -26.32 -9.95 6.72
N LYS A 114 -26.74 -10.36 7.92
CA LYS A 114 -26.08 -9.94 9.17
C LYS A 114 -24.82 -10.77 9.39
N ILE A 115 -23.74 -10.11 9.76
CA ILE A 115 -22.46 -10.71 10.14
C ILE A 115 -22.09 -10.22 11.53
N GLN A 116 -21.46 -11.10 12.31
CA GLN A 116 -20.83 -10.73 13.57
C GLN A 116 -19.33 -10.53 13.34
N ILE A 117 -18.80 -9.46 13.87
CA ILE A 117 -17.39 -9.12 13.84
C ILE A 117 -16.91 -9.07 15.29
N ARG A 118 -15.95 -9.93 15.61
CA ARG A 118 -15.28 -9.93 16.92
C ARG A 118 -13.97 -9.17 16.82
N GLU A 119 -13.75 -8.26 17.75
CA GLU A 119 -12.56 -7.44 17.82
C GLU A 119 -11.88 -7.63 19.17
N SER A 120 -10.68 -8.20 19.16
CA SER A 120 -9.83 -8.38 20.33
C SER A 120 -8.95 -7.15 20.56
N GLU A 121 -8.21 -7.13 21.66
CA GLU A 121 -7.20 -6.09 21.94
C GLU A 121 -6.09 -6.01 20.86
N TYR A 122 -5.89 -7.07 20.08
CA TYR A 122 -4.92 -7.12 18.98
C TYR A 122 -5.51 -6.78 17.62
N GLY A 123 -6.81 -6.63 17.52
CA GLY A 123 -7.55 -6.35 16.28
C GLY A 123 -8.60 -7.42 15.95
N PRO A 124 -9.16 -7.39 14.72
CA PRO A 124 -10.26 -8.27 14.35
C PRO A 124 -9.87 -9.75 14.34
N VAL A 125 -10.81 -10.59 14.78
CA VAL A 125 -10.67 -12.06 14.78
C VAL A 125 -10.98 -12.59 13.39
N ILE A 126 -9.95 -12.86 12.61
CA ILE A 126 -10.07 -13.26 11.19
C ILE A 126 -10.46 -14.73 11.00
N SER A 127 -10.22 -15.60 12.00
CA SER A 127 -10.63 -17.01 11.96
C SER A 127 -12.15 -17.20 11.88
N ASP A 128 -12.94 -16.15 12.15
CA ASP A 128 -14.40 -16.16 11.96
C ASP A 128 -14.80 -16.12 10.47
N ALA A 129 -13.89 -15.71 9.60
CA ALA A 129 -14.16 -15.64 8.17
C ALA A 129 -14.44 -17.05 7.60
N PRO A 130 -15.46 -17.19 6.73
CA PRO A 130 -15.91 -18.51 6.24
C PRO A 130 -14.81 -19.36 5.63
N PHE A 131 -13.83 -18.74 4.95
CA PHE A 131 -12.72 -19.44 4.30
C PHE A 131 -11.59 -19.85 5.27
N LEU A 132 -11.59 -19.32 6.51
CA LEU A 132 -10.63 -19.66 7.58
C LEU A 132 -11.21 -20.55 8.67
N LYS A 133 -12.50 -20.88 8.63
CA LYS A 133 -13.16 -21.74 9.63
C LYS A 133 -12.59 -23.16 9.76
N HIS A 134 -11.77 -23.59 8.80
CA HIS A 134 -11.06 -24.85 8.88
C HIS A 134 -9.83 -24.81 9.82
N LEU A 135 -9.42 -23.61 10.22
CA LEU A 135 -8.39 -23.43 11.23
C LEU A 135 -9.01 -23.70 12.60
N ASP A 136 -8.51 -24.71 13.28
CA ASP A 136 -8.97 -25.08 14.64
C ASP A 136 -8.31 -24.18 15.70
N LYS A 137 -8.33 -22.86 15.42
CA LYS A 137 -7.63 -21.83 16.22
C LYS A 137 -8.36 -20.49 16.11
N ASN A 138 -8.36 -19.72 17.20
CA ASN A 138 -8.83 -18.34 17.20
C ASN A 138 -7.67 -17.40 16.86
N ILE A 139 -7.72 -16.76 15.69
CA ILE A 139 -6.64 -15.92 15.19
C ILE A 139 -7.14 -14.50 14.99
N ALA A 140 -6.48 -13.55 15.65
CA ALA A 140 -6.62 -12.13 15.39
C ALA A 140 -5.52 -11.64 14.46
N ILE A 141 -5.81 -10.58 13.68
CA ILE A 141 -4.80 -9.87 12.90
C ILE A 141 -4.50 -8.51 13.52
N GLN A 142 -3.27 -8.34 13.97
CA GLN A 142 -2.73 -7.04 14.35
C GLN A 142 -2.04 -6.43 13.14
N TRP A 143 -2.59 -5.37 12.59
CA TRP A 143 -2.09 -4.74 11.38
C TRP A 143 -1.97 -3.22 11.54
N LEU A 144 -0.82 -2.67 11.18
CA LEU A 144 -0.58 -1.22 11.22
C LEU A 144 -1.59 -0.41 10.43
N GLY A 145 -2.23 -1.00 9.42
CA GLY A 145 -3.27 -0.34 8.63
C GLY A 145 -4.61 -0.14 9.36
N HIS A 146 -4.78 -0.67 10.58
CA HIS A 146 -5.93 -0.33 11.43
C HIS A 146 -5.76 1.02 12.13
N GLU A 147 -4.50 1.51 12.21
CA GLU A 147 -4.24 2.82 12.79
C GLU A 147 -4.38 3.92 11.74
N PRO A 148 -5.04 5.05 12.08
CA PRO A 148 -5.17 6.17 11.16
C PRO A 148 -3.80 6.75 10.78
N SER A 149 -3.54 6.85 9.48
CA SER A 149 -2.31 7.42 8.92
C SER A 149 -2.60 8.28 7.70
N ASN A 150 -1.60 8.91 7.11
CA ASN A 150 -1.84 9.91 6.06
C ASN A 150 -0.94 9.71 4.83
N GLU A 151 -1.10 8.58 4.17
CA GLU A 151 -0.34 8.18 2.98
C GLU A 151 -0.61 9.11 1.80
N LEU A 152 -1.86 9.55 1.61
CA LEU A 152 -2.24 10.49 0.56
C LEU A 152 -1.46 11.80 0.68
N ARG A 153 -1.39 12.36 1.88
CA ARG A 153 -0.62 13.57 2.14
C ARG A 153 0.86 13.36 1.88
N SER A 154 1.41 12.23 2.28
CA SER A 154 2.82 11.91 2.07
C SER A 154 3.18 11.96 0.59
N PHE A 155 2.42 11.30 -0.27
CA PHE A 155 2.67 11.33 -1.71
C PHE A 155 2.40 12.71 -2.33
N LEU A 156 1.37 13.44 -1.91
CA LEU A 156 1.11 14.80 -2.40
C LEU A 156 2.24 15.77 -2.08
N LEU A 157 2.83 15.65 -0.89
CA LEU A 157 4.00 16.44 -0.49
C LEU A 157 5.27 15.99 -1.25
N ALA A 158 5.46 14.68 -1.41
CA ALA A 158 6.57 14.12 -2.17
C ALA A 158 6.58 14.59 -3.62
N ASN A 159 5.41 14.64 -4.27
CA ASN A 159 5.26 15.14 -5.64
C ASN A 159 5.64 16.62 -5.80
N ARG A 160 5.60 17.40 -4.70
CA ARG A 160 6.00 18.82 -4.65
C ARG A 160 7.41 19.04 -4.11
N ALA A 161 8.08 18.00 -3.66
CA ALA A 161 9.39 18.11 -3.06
C ALA A 161 10.43 18.60 -4.09
N GLY A 162 11.21 19.61 -3.70
CA GLY A 162 12.27 20.19 -4.55
C GLY A 162 13.64 19.56 -4.34
N ASN A 163 13.79 18.69 -3.33
CA ASN A 163 15.05 18.04 -2.98
C ASN A 163 14.81 16.80 -2.11
N PHE A 164 15.89 16.05 -1.87
CA PHE A 164 15.84 14.83 -1.07
C PHE A 164 15.34 15.05 0.38
N SER A 165 15.74 16.14 1.03
CA SER A 165 15.32 16.45 2.39
C SER A 165 13.81 16.65 2.49
N ALA A 166 13.22 17.43 1.58
CA ALA A 166 11.79 17.66 1.49
C ALA A 166 11.04 16.37 1.14
N PHE A 167 11.58 15.55 0.23
CA PHE A 167 11.02 14.25 -0.11
C PHE A 167 10.98 13.31 1.11
N ARG A 168 12.09 13.17 1.82
CA ARG A 168 12.16 12.37 3.04
C ARG A 168 11.20 12.86 4.13
N GLN A 169 11.09 14.19 4.29
CA GLN A 169 10.17 14.80 5.25
C GLN A 169 8.70 14.49 4.91
N ALA A 170 8.34 14.42 3.63
CA ALA A 170 7.00 14.08 3.18
C ALA A 170 6.53 12.70 3.69
N PHE A 171 7.44 11.75 3.84
CA PHE A 171 7.14 10.38 4.27
C PHE A 171 7.16 10.16 5.78
N LYS A 172 7.33 11.20 6.60
CA LYS A 172 7.31 11.04 8.07
C LYS A 172 5.97 10.56 8.63
N SER A 173 4.87 10.86 7.96
CA SER A 173 3.52 10.45 8.34
C SER A 173 3.02 9.21 7.59
N TYR A 174 3.89 8.59 6.80
CA TYR A 174 3.59 7.38 6.05
C TYR A 174 3.82 6.15 6.92
N ALA A 175 2.80 5.33 7.13
CA ALA A 175 2.87 4.17 8.00
C ALA A 175 2.67 2.85 7.23
N VAL A 176 1.86 2.84 6.19
CA VAL A 176 1.43 1.64 5.46
C VAL A 176 1.56 1.87 3.95
N SER A 177 2.08 0.98 3.21
CA SER A 177 2.76 -0.29 3.42
C SER A 177 4.28 -0.08 3.40
N GLY A 178 5.06 -1.10 3.83
CA GLY A 178 6.52 -1.04 3.74
C GLY A 178 6.99 -0.81 2.31
N GLN A 179 7.68 0.30 2.07
CA GLN A 179 8.24 0.68 0.78
C GLN A 179 9.73 0.99 0.91
N SER A 180 10.50 0.52 -0.05
CA SER A 180 11.87 1.01 -0.26
C SER A 180 11.80 2.09 -1.34
N LEU A 181 12.07 3.33 -0.96
CA LEU A 181 11.97 4.49 -1.85
C LEU A 181 13.36 4.97 -2.25
N VAL A 182 13.53 5.32 -3.50
CA VAL A 182 14.72 5.92 -4.08
C VAL A 182 14.38 7.21 -4.78
#